data_7e7b3a2077677b9263659adc99659d37
#
_entry.id   7e7b3a2077677b9263659adc99659d37
#
_cell.length_a   1.000
_cell.length_b   1.000
_cell.length_c   1.000
_cell.angle_alpha   90.00
_cell.angle_beta   90.00
_cell.angle_gamma   90.00
#
_symmetry.space_group_name_H-M   'P 1'
#
loop_
_entity.id
_entity.type
_entity.pdbx_description
1 polymer ?
#
loop_
_entity_poly.entity_id
_entity_poly.type
_entity_poly.pdbx_seq_one_letter_code
_entity_poly.pdbx_strand_id
1 'polypeptide(L)'
;MHFDEFQTVMEQTYGERDRARGLPATVAHLAEEVGELARAVRKGTRDEQVHELGDVLAWAASLAAQLGISLNEAVQRHKAGCPKCGCSPCACPL
;
A
#
# COMPACT_ATOMS: atom_id res chain seq x y z
N MET A 1 -4.01 1.25 -14.63
CA MET A 1 -4.77 0.48 -13.65
C MET A 1 -5.13 1.39 -12.48
N HIS A 2 -6.38 1.42 -12.09
CA HIS A 2 -6.85 2.21 -10.94
C HIS A 2 -6.78 1.40 -9.65
N PHE A 3 -6.83 2.07 -8.51
CA PHE A 3 -6.77 1.41 -7.21
C PHE A 3 -7.84 0.33 -7.05
N ASP A 4 -9.07 0.59 -7.49
CA ASP A 4 -10.16 -0.38 -7.38
C ASP A 4 -9.88 -1.64 -8.21
N GLU A 5 -9.36 -1.47 -9.42
CA GLU A 5 -8.98 -2.59 -10.28
C GLU A 5 -7.85 -3.41 -9.66
N PHE A 6 -6.84 -2.72 -9.15
CA PHE A 6 -5.72 -3.36 -8.47
C PHE A 6 -6.18 -4.16 -7.27
N GLN A 7 -7.02 -3.57 -6.42
CA GLN A 7 -7.52 -4.26 -5.23
C GLN A 7 -8.38 -5.48 -5.61
N THR A 8 -9.19 -5.36 -6.66
CA THR A 8 -9.98 -6.48 -7.18
C THR A 8 -9.08 -7.63 -7.64
N VAL A 9 -8.01 -7.33 -8.38
CA VAL A 9 -7.05 -8.35 -8.81
C VAL A 9 -6.39 -9.02 -7.60
N MET A 10 -6.01 -8.25 -6.60
CA MET A 10 -5.40 -8.79 -5.38
C MET A 10 -6.37 -9.70 -4.63
N GLU A 11 -7.64 -9.29 -4.49
CA GLU A 11 -8.67 -10.12 -3.84
C GLU A 11 -8.91 -11.40 -4.61
N GLN A 12 -9.03 -11.34 -5.92
CA GLN A 12 -9.23 -12.52 -6.76
C GLN A 12 -8.05 -13.48 -6.71
N THR A 13 -6.84 -12.93 -6.62
CA THR A 13 -5.61 -13.74 -6.66
C THR A 13 -5.27 -14.31 -5.29
N TYR A 14 -5.37 -13.51 -4.25
CA TYR A 14 -4.84 -13.84 -2.93
C TYR A 14 -5.86 -13.83 -1.79
N GLY A 15 -7.09 -13.37 -2.03
CA GLY A 15 -8.06 -13.13 -0.96
C GLY A 15 -8.29 -14.33 -0.04
N GLU A 16 -8.41 -15.52 -0.63
CA GLU A 16 -8.61 -16.74 0.15
C GLU A 16 -7.40 -17.07 1.01
N ARG A 17 -6.20 -16.96 0.44
CA ARG A 17 -4.95 -17.17 1.17
C ARG A 17 -4.74 -16.12 2.25
N ASP A 18 -5.08 -14.86 1.95
CA ASP A 18 -4.96 -13.75 2.90
C ASP A 18 -5.84 -13.97 4.13
N ARG A 19 -7.08 -14.39 3.91
CA ARG A 19 -8.01 -14.68 5.02
C ARG A 19 -7.52 -15.85 5.86
N ALA A 20 -6.97 -16.87 5.24
CA ALA A 20 -6.40 -18.03 5.95
C ALA A 20 -5.16 -17.64 6.76
N ARG A 21 -4.34 -16.71 6.24
CA ARG A 21 -3.14 -16.22 6.93
C ARG A 21 -3.50 -15.37 8.15
N GLY A 22 -4.48 -14.49 8.02
CA GLY A 22 -4.95 -13.60 9.08
C GLY A 22 -4.21 -12.28 9.16
N LEU A 23 -4.81 -11.31 9.85
CA LEU A 23 -4.32 -9.93 9.94
C LEU A 23 -2.90 -9.80 10.51
N PRO A 24 -2.55 -10.44 11.65
CA PRO A 24 -1.21 -10.26 12.21
C PRO A 24 -0.10 -10.66 11.25
N ALA A 25 -0.27 -11.78 10.55
CA ALA A 25 0.73 -12.23 9.59
C ALA A 25 0.79 -11.32 8.35
N THR A 26 -0.35 -10.80 7.90
CA THR A 26 -0.38 -9.84 6.79
C THR A 26 0.37 -8.55 7.14
N VAL A 27 0.17 -8.03 8.36
CA VAL A 27 0.91 -6.85 8.83
C VAL A 27 2.42 -7.12 8.87
N ALA A 28 2.82 -8.31 9.36
CA ALA A 28 4.23 -8.69 9.41
C ALA A 28 4.86 -8.73 8.02
N HIS A 29 4.16 -9.30 7.04
CA HIS A 29 4.64 -9.33 5.66
C HIS A 29 4.74 -7.93 5.04
N LEU A 30 3.75 -7.07 5.28
CA LEU A 30 3.82 -5.69 4.82
C LEU A 30 5.06 -4.98 5.39
N ALA A 31 5.33 -5.15 6.67
CA ALA A 31 6.51 -4.55 7.31
C ALA A 31 7.81 -5.07 6.69
N GLU A 32 7.89 -6.37 6.40
CA GLU A 32 9.05 -6.95 5.72
C GLU A 32 9.27 -6.32 4.34
N GLU A 33 8.20 -6.14 3.57
CA GLU A 33 8.29 -5.54 2.24
C GLU A 33 8.74 -4.08 2.30
N VAL A 34 8.31 -3.32 3.31
CA VAL A 34 8.80 -1.96 3.52
C VAL A 34 10.30 -1.98 3.76
N GLY A 35 10.80 -2.94 4.54
CA GLY A 35 12.25 -3.11 4.76
C GLY A 35 13.01 -3.44 3.47
N GLU A 36 12.45 -4.30 2.64
CA GLU A 36 13.05 -4.64 1.35
C GLU A 36 13.07 -3.44 0.39
N LEU A 37 11.99 -2.66 0.38
CA LEU A 37 11.95 -1.41 -0.38
C LEU A 37 13.03 -0.44 0.10
N ALA A 38 13.20 -0.28 1.40
CA ALA A 38 14.23 0.59 1.97
C ALA A 38 15.63 0.15 1.53
N ARG A 39 15.87 -1.16 1.48
CA ARG A 39 17.14 -1.70 0.99
C ARG A 39 17.35 -1.38 -0.49
N ALA A 40 16.31 -1.58 -1.32
CA ALA A 40 16.38 -1.29 -2.74
C ALA A 40 16.65 0.19 -3.02
N VAL A 41 16.09 1.08 -2.21
CA VAL A 41 16.35 2.52 -2.31
C VAL A 41 17.79 2.86 -1.99
N ARG A 42 18.36 2.23 -0.95
CA ARG A 42 19.74 2.50 -0.53
C ARG A 42 20.79 1.93 -1.50
N LYS A 43 20.57 0.74 -2.05
CA LYS A 43 21.61 0.06 -2.81
C LYS A 43 21.14 -0.85 -3.94
N GLY A 44 19.87 -0.74 -4.31
CA GLY A 44 19.31 -1.53 -5.40
C GLY A 44 19.27 -0.77 -6.71
N THR A 45 18.85 -1.48 -7.75
CA THR A 45 18.59 -0.92 -9.07
C THR A 45 17.18 -0.32 -9.12
N ARG A 46 16.92 0.45 -10.19
CA ARG A 46 15.58 0.95 -10.43
C ARG A 46 14.54 -0.18 -10.56
N ASP A 47 14.89 -1.26 -11.24
CA ASP A 47 14.00 -2.41 -11.41
C ASP A 47 13.65 -3.04 -10.07
N GLU A 48 14.63 -3.17 -9.17
CA GLU A 48 14.40 -3.65 -7.81
C GLU A 48 13.50 -2.70 -7.02
N GLN A 49 13.70 -1.38 -7.15
CA GLN A 49 12.86 -0.37 -6.49
C GLN A 49 11.41 -0.46 -6.97
N VAL A 50 11.19 -0.61 -8.28
CA VAL A 50 9.84 -0.78 -8.85
C VAL A 50 9.20 -2.07 -8.31
N HIS A 51 9.96 -3.16 -8.29
CA HIS A 51 9.50 -4.45 -7.79
C HIS A 51 9.07 -4.35 -6.32
N GLU A 52 9.92 -3.82 -5.47
CA GLU A 52 9.65 -3.77 -4.03
C GLU A 52 8.53 -2.77 -3.69
N LEU A 53 8.44 -1.66 -4.40
CA LEU A 53 7.32 -0.74 -4.22
C LEU A 53 5.99 -1.41 -4.60
N GLY A 54 5.98 -2.19 -5.68
CA GLY A 54 4.82 -2.97 -6.09
C GLY A 54 4.40 -3.98 -5.02
N ASP A 55 5.36 -4.65 -4.39
CA ASP A 55 5.08 -5.62 -3.32
C ASP A 55 4.49 -4.93 -2.09
N VAL A 56 5.00 -3.75 -1.71
CA VAL A 56 4.41 -2.96 -0.62
C VAL A 56 2.96 -2.61 -0.93
N LEU A 57 2.66 -2.17 -2.15
CA LEU A 57 1.29 -1.85 -2.56
C LEU A 57 0.40 -3.08 -2.55
N ALA A 58 0.92 -4.23 -2.99
CA ALA A 58 0.16 -5.49 -3.00
C ALA A 58 -0.21 -5.93 -1.59
N TRP A 59 0.74 -5.92 -0.65
CA TRP A 59 0.45 -6.26 0.74
C TRP A 59 -0.48 -5.26 1.41
N ALA A 60 -0.34 -3.96 1.08
CA ALA A 60 -1.28 -2.93 1.56
C ALA A 60 -2.69 -3.19 1.06
N ALA A 61 -2.85 -3.59 -0.20
CA ALA A 61 -4.15 -3.93 -0.77
C ALA A 61 -4.77 -5.15 -0.07
N SER A 62 -3.96 -6.18 0.20
CA SER A 62 -4.41 -7.37 0.93
C SER A 62 -4.85 -7.03 2.35
N LEU A 63 -4.09 -6.19 3.04
CA LEU A 63 -4.44 -5.75 4.39
C LEU A 63 -5.75 -4.95 4.38
N ALA A 64 -5.88 -4.01 3.46
CA ALA A 64 -7.10 -3.22 3.33
C ALA A 64 -8.33 -4.10 3.10
N ALA A 65 -8.22 -5.09 2.20
CA ALA A 65 -9.31 -6.02 1.93
C ALA A 65 -9.72 -6.81 3.17
N GLN A 66 -8.76 -7.29 3.95
CA GLN A 66 -9.04 -7.99 5.20
C GLN A 66 -9.73 -7.10 6.24
N LEU A 67 -9.46 -5.80 6.20
CA LEU A 67 -10.11 -4.81 7.08
C LEU A 67 -11.45 -4.32 6.53
N GLY A 68 -11.84 -4.75 5.33
CA GLY A 68 -13.06 -4.27 4.68
C GLY A 68 -12.95 -2.83 4.19
N ILE A 69 -11.75 -2.37 3.90
CA ILE A 69 -11.48 -0.99 3.45
C ILE A 69 -11.07 -1.03 1.98
N SER A 70 -11.67 -0.18 1.13
CA SER A 70 -11.17 0.01 -0.21
C SER A 70 -9.97 0.97 -0.21
N LEU A 71 -9.01 0.74 -1.09
CA LEU A 71 -7.87 1.66 -1.22
C LEU A 71 -8.34 3.05 -1.65
N ASN A 72 -9.36 3.11 -2.50
CA ASN A 72 -9.92 4.38 -2.92
C ASN A 72 -10.48 5.17 -1.73
N GLU A 73 -11.20 4.50 -0.83
CA GLU A 73 -11.70 5.11 0.42
C GLU A 73 -10.54 5.63 1.28
N ALA A 74 -9.48 4.85 1.39
CA ALA A 74 -8.33 5.19 2.24
C ALA A 74 -7.61 6.47 1.78
N VAL A 75 -7.60 6.77 0.47
CA VAL A 75 -6.89 7.93 -0.06
C VAL A 75 -7.75 9.18 -0.21
N GLN A 76 -9.05 9.11 0.07
CA GLN A 76 -9.97 10.23 -0.12
C GLN A 76 -9.58 11.48 0.68
N ARG A 77 -9.00 11.32 1.85
CA ARG A 77 -8.57 12.45 2.69
C ARG A 77 -7.51 13.32 2.01
N HIS A 78 -6.83 12.81 1.00
CA HIS A 78 -5.78 13.53 0.26
C HIS A 78 -6.30 14.15 -1.04
N LYS A 79 -7.59 14.06 -1.30
CA LYS A 79 -8.19 14.46 -2.57
C LYS A 79 -7.94 15.92 -2.94
N ALA A 80 -7.98 16.82 -1.96
CA ALA A 80 -7.86 18.26 -2.19
C ALA A 80 -6.51 18.83 -1.77
N GLY A 81 -5.51 17.96 -1.53
CA GLY A 81 -4.19 18.38 -1.07
C GLY A 81 -3.89 17.85 0.33
N CYS A 82 -3.14 18.60 1.11
CA CYS A 82 -2.78 18.19 2.47
C CYS A 82 -4.03 18.10 3.36
N PRO A 83 -4.29 16.95 4.02
CA PRO A 83 -5.47 16.81 4.87
C PRO A 83 -5.40 17.63 6.15
N LYS A 84 -4.22 18.13 6.55
CA LYS A 84 -4.04 18.94 7.75
C LYS A 84 -4.28 20.43 7.48
N CYS A 85 -3.64 20.99 6.45
CA CYS A 85 -3.74 22.42 6.15
C CYS A 85 -4.66 22.72 4.95
N GLY A 86 -5.08 21.70 4.20
CA GLY A 86 -5.94 21.87 3.02
C GLY A 86 -5.23 22.46 1.81
N CYS A 87 -3.93 22.67 1.87
CA CYS A 87 -3.18 23.34 0.81
C CYS A 87 -2.46 22.37 -0.13
N SER A 88 -2.30 22.80 -1.37
CA SER A 88 -1.48 22.12 -2.36
C SER A 88 -0.70 23.21 -3.13
N PRO A 89 0.63 23.36 -2.94
CA PRO A 89 1.50 22.55 -2.07
C PRO A 89 1.22 22.74 -0.58
N CYS A 90 1.62 21.77 0.22
CA CYS A 90 1.40 21.76 1.67
C CYS A 90 2.06 22.97 2.33
N ALA A 91 1.33 23.66 3.23
CA ALA A 91 1.79 24.81 4.00
C ALA A 91 2.04 24.49 5.48
N CYS A 92 2.05 23.21 5.86
CA CYS A 92 2.36 22.82 7.23
C CYS A 92 3.81 23.15 7.57
N PRO A 93 4.13 23.48 8.83
CA PRO A 93 5.53 23.63 9.29
C PRO A 93 6.29 22.31 9.10
N LEU A 94 7.58 22.40 8.77
CA LEU A 94 8.45 21.23 8.61
C LEU A 94 8.79 20.56 9.95
#